data_8d122c8eb2de516d21fad0dc49455ac5
#
_entry.id   8d122c8eb2de516d21fad0dc49455ac5
#
_cell.length_a   1.000
_cell.length_b   1.000
_cell.length_c   1.000
_cell.angle_alpha   90.00
_cell.angle_beta   90.00
_cell.angle_gamma   90.00
#
_symmetry.space_group_name_H-M   'P 1'
#
loop_
_entity.id
_entity.type
_entity.pdbx_description
1 polymer ?
#
loop_
_entity_poly.entity_id
_entity_poly.type
_entity_poly.pdbx_seq_one_letter_code
_entity_poly.pdbx_strand_id
1 'polypeptide(L)'
;MGVRRELEANFDFEIVDEFLEHFSMMVDVMEPLIVNLSKESHYKDDINELFRIFHNLKSASSFLKLEPIIRLSTFVESALETLREEDGPANEEVITWLLSISDMFEKWYDDLKLDNDLSKIEFALLKLPDMDKN
;
A
#
# COMPACT_ATOMS: atom_id res chain seq x y z
N MET A 1 -3.91 7.19 -23.70
CA MET A 1 -2.56 6.75 -23.33
C MET A 1 -2.53 6.54 -21.83
N GLY A 2 -2.11 5.36 -21.40
CA GLY A 2 -2.17 5.01 -19.99
C GLY A 2 -0.92 5.38 -19.22
N VAL A 3 -0.96 5.15 -17.90
CA VAL A 3 0.12 5.50 -16.98
C VAL A 3 1.43 4.76 -17.32
N ARG A 4 1.36 3.50 -17.69
CA ARG A 4 2.56 2.71 -18.01
C ARG A 4 3.30 3.32 -19.20
N ARG A 5 2.58 3.70 -20.23
CA ARG A 5 3.19 4.29 -21.43
C ARG A 5 3.83 5.63 -21.13
N GLU A 6 3.23 6.43 -20.23
CA GLU A 6 3.84 7.66 -19.76
C GLU A 6 5.14 7.41 -19.03
N LEU A 7 5.17 6.39 -18.18
CA LEU A 7 6.39 6.01 -17.46
C LEU A 7 7.49 5.58 -18.42
N GLU A 8 7.13 4.77 -19.42
CA GLU A 8 8.11 4.28 -20.40
C GLU A 8 8.64 5.40 -21.30
N ALA A 9 7.90 6.49 -21.45
CA ALA A 9 8.36 7.66 -22.16
C ALA A 9 9.37 8.50 -21.37
N ASN A 10 9.32 8.45 -20.05
CA ASN A 10 10.14 9.28 -19.15
C ASN A 10 11.23 8.52 -18.41
N PHE A 11 11.16 7.20 -18.34
CA PHE A 11 12.10 6.37 -17.60
C PHE A 11 12.52 5.17 -18.46
N ASP A 12 13.70 4.61 -18.17
CA ASP A 12 14.15 3.41 -18.85
C ASP A 12 13.18 2.26 -18.65
N PHE A 13 12.98 1.49 -19.70
CA PHE A 13 12.10 0.31 -19.67
C PHE A 13 12.43 -0.62 -18.50
N GLU A 14 13.70 -0.85 -18.24
CA GLU A 14 14.13 -1.74 -17.16
C GLU A 14 13.70 -1.23 -15.78
N ILE A 15 13.73 0.09 -15.59
CA ILE A 15 13.30 0.71 -14.33
C ILE A 15 11.81 0.51 -14.12
N VAL A 16 11.02 0.73 -15.16
CA VAL A 16 9.56 0.57 -15.09
C VAL A 16 9.21 -0.90 -14.83
N ASP A 17 9.88 -1.80 -15.54
CA ASP A 17 9.65 -3.25 -15.41
C ASP A 17 9.97 -3.73 -13.99
N GLU A 18 11.09 -3.30 -13.45
CA GLU A 18 11.50 -3.64 -12.09
C GLU A 18 10.52 -3.09 -11.06
N PHE A 19 10.04 -1.86 -11.26
CA PHE A 19 9.02 -1.28 -10.39
C PHE A 19 7.76 -2.13 -10.38
N LEU A 20 7.29 -2.56 -11.55
CA LEU A 20 6.09 -3.38 -11.67
C LEU A 20 6.24 -4.72 -10.97
N GLU A 21 7.40 -5.37 -11.09
CA GLU A 21 7.68 -6.62 -10.41
C GLU A 21 7.64 -6.45 -8.88
N HIS A 22 8.33 -5.44 -8.37
CA HIS A 22 8.37 -5.16 -6.94
C HIS A 22 6.98 -4.79 -6.41
N PHE A 23 6.25 -3.97 -7.18
CA PHE A 23 4.90 -3.57 -6.81
C PHE A 23 3.99 -4.80 -6.68
N SER A 24 4.05 -5.69 -7.66
CA SER A 24 3.27 -6.93 -7.65
C SER A 24 3.56 -7.78 -6.43
N MET A 25 4.84 -7.97 -6.11
CA MET A 25 5.26 -8.77 -4.96
C MET A 25 4.77 -8.16 -3.64
N MET A 26 4.89 -6.85 -3.49
CA MET A 26 4.46 -6.18 -2.28
C MET A 26 2.94 -6.23 -2.10
N VAL A 27 2.19 -6.08 -3.17
CA VAL A 27 0.73 -6.17 -3.13
C VAL A 27 0.30 -7.59 -2.75
N ASP A 28 0.96 -8.60 -3.31
CA ASP A 28 0.61 -9.99 -3.04
C ASP A 28 0.76 -10.38 -1.57
N VAL A 29 1.71 -9.79 -0.84
CA VAL A 29 1.93 -10.14 0.56
C VAL A 29 1.12 -9.28 1.54
N MET A 30 0.50 -8.20 1.08
CA MET A 30 -0.28 -7.31 1.95
C MET A 30 -1.41 -8.03 2.66
N GLU A 31 -2.28 -8.69 1.90
CA GLU A 31 -3.49 -9.29 2.45
C GLU A 31 -3.21 -10.31 3.56
N PRO A 32 -2.30 -11.30 3.35
CA PRO A 32 -2.00 -12.24 4.42
C PRO A 32 -1.46 -11.57 5.69
N LEU A 33 -0.60 -10.57 5.53
CA LEU A 33 -0.07 -9.83 6.69
C LEU A 33 -1.16 -9.08 7.44
N ILE A 34 -2.07 -8.44 6.70
CA ILE A 34 -3.17 -7.69 7.29
C ILE A 34 -4.10 -8.61 8.07
N VAL A 35 -4.48 -9.73 7.48
CA VAL A 35 -5.37 -10.71 8.12
C VAL A 35 -4.74 -11.22 9.42
N ASN A 36 -3.43 -11.46 9.43
CA ASN A 36 -2.73 -11.96 10.60
C ASN A 36 -2.64 -10.96 11.75
N LEU A 37 -2.92 -9.67 11.51
CA LEU A 37 -2.92 -8.65 12.56
C LEU A 37 -3.98 -8.90 13.63
N SER A 38 -4.95 -9.75 13.35
CA SER A 38 -5.95 -10.17 14.34
C SER A 38 -5.36 -11.09 15.41
N LYS A 39 -4.14 -11.61 15.18
CA LYS A 39 -3.46 -12.52 16.09
C LYS A 39 -2.36 -11.77 16.83
N GLU A 40 -2.48 -11.72 18.15
CA GLU A 40 -1.51 -11.01 19.00
C GLU A 40 -0.07 -11.52 18.80
N SER A 41 0.08 -12.83 18.64
CA SER A 41 1.40 -13.47 18.54
C SER A 41 2.21 -13.01 17.33
N HIS A 42 1.57 -12.55 16.29
CA HIS A 42 2.23 -12.12 15.05
C HIS A 42 2.18 -10.61 14.82
N TYR A 43 1.45 -9.90 15.68
CA TYR A 43 1.15 -8.49 15.45
C TYR A 43 2.40 -7.63 15.21
N LYS A 44 3.37 -7.70 16.12
CA LYS A 44 4.57 -6.84 16.04
C LYS A 44 5.37 -7.10 14.76
N ASP A 45 5.59 -8.35 14.42
CA ASP A 45 6.35 -8.70 13.22
C ASP A 45 5.61 -8.27 11.95
N ASP A 46 4.31 -8.54 11.91
CA ASP A 46 3.50 -8.25 10.72
C ASP A 46 3.30 -6.74 10.52
N ILE A 47 3.09 -6.00 11.61
CA ILE A 47 2.93 -4.56 11.52
C ILE A 47 4.24 -3.90 11.05
N ASN A 48 5.38 -4.38 11.52
CA ASN A 48 6.69 -3.88 11.08
C ASN A 48 6.93 -4.19 9.60
N GLU A 49 6.53 -5.38 9.15
CA GLU A 49 6.66 -5.75 7.74
C GLU A 49 5.78 -4.89 6.84
N LEU A 50 4.53 -4.67 7.25
CA LEU A 50 3.62 -3.77 6.53
C LEU A 50 4.18 -2.36 6.46
N PHE A 51 4.75 -1.86 7.56
CA PHE A 51 5.36 -0.53 7.58
C PHE A 51 6.46 -0.43 6.52
N ARG A 52 7.32 -1.44 6.43
CA ARG A 52 8.40 -1.46 5.43
C ARG A 52 7.84 -1.49 4.02
N ILE A 53 6.79 -2.28 3.78
CA ILE A 53 6.15 -2.37 2.48
C ILE A 53 5.65 -0.99 2.03
N PHE A 54 4.90 -0.31 2.89
CA PHE A 54 4.34 1.01 2.53
C PHE A 54 5.43 2.08 2.41
N HIS A 55 6.48 1.99 3.22
CA HIS A 55 7.63 2.87 3.07
C HIS A 55 8.30 2.68 1.71
N ASN A 56 8.51 1.43 1.30
CA ASN A 56 9.13 1.13 0.01
C ASN A 56 8.24 1.53 -1.16
N LEU A 57 6.93 1.32 -1.04
CA LEU A 57 5.97 1.76 -2.05
C LEU A 57 5.99 3.28 -2.20
N LYS A 58 6.04 4.00 -1.09
CA LYS A 58 6.14 5.46 -1.11
C LYS A 58 7.41 5.90 -1.83
N SER A 59 8.55 5.32 -1.49
CA SER A 59 9.84 5.70 -2.09
C SER A 59 9.89 5.42 -3.58
N ALA A 60 9.49 4.21 -3.99
CA ALA A 60 9.50 3.83 -5.40
C ALA A 60 8.54 4.68 -6.22
N SER A 61 7.34 4.92 -5.68
CA SER A 61 6.33 5.72 -6.36
C SER A 61 6.73 7.20 -6.45
N SER A 62 7.47 7.69 -5.44
CA SER A 62 8.00 9.07 -5.47
C SER A 62 9.02 9.23 -6.58
N PHE A 63 9.88 8.22 -6.78
CA PHE A 63 10.86 8.25 -7.86
C PHE A 63 10.17 8.35 -9.22
N LEU A 64 9.06 7.62 -9.40
CA LEU A 64 8.31 7.61 -10.65
C LEU A 64 7.21 8.69 -10.71
N LYS A 65 7.07 9.50 -9.67
CA LYS A 65 6.10 10.61 -9.59
C LYS A 65 4.64 10.17 -9.72
N LEU A 66 4.32 9.03 -9.13
CA LEU A 66 2.96 8.48 -9.15
C LEU A 66 2.16 9.02 -7.97
N GLU A 67 1.65 10.25 -8.11
CA GLU A 67 1.03 11.02 -7.03
C GLU A 67 -0.03 10.29 -6.20
N PRO A 68 -1.04 9.62 -6.79
CA PRO A 68 -2.04 8.94 -5.96
C PRO A 68 -1.44 7.88 -5.07
N ILE A 69 -0.48 7.11 -5.58
CA ILE A 69 0.16 6.03 -4.85
C ILE A 69 1.02 6.61 -3.73
N ILE A 70 1.78 7.69 -4.02
CA ILE A 70 2.58 8.39 -3.02
C ILE A 70 1.70 8.87 -1.87
N ARG A 71 0.59 9.50 -2.20
CA ARG A 71 -0.32 10.08 -1.22
C ARG A 71 -0.89 9.03 -0.28
N LEU A 72 -1.42 7.94 -0.83
CA LEU A 72 -2.01 6.89 0.01
C LEU A 72 -0.94 6.15 0.81
N SER A 73 0.20 5.85 0.18
CA SER A 73 1.32 5.18 0.88
C SER A 73 1.80 6.01 2.07
N THR A 74 1.93 7.32 1.89
CA THR A 74 2.35 8.23 2.97
C THR A 74 1.35 8.22 4.11
N PHE A 75 0.06 8.27 3.79
CA PHE A 75 -1.01 8.27 4.78
C PHE A 75 -1.02 6.97 5.58
N VAL A 76 -0.91 5.84 4.90
CA VAL A 76 -0.91 4.52 5.54
C VAL A 76 0.35 4.32 6.37
N GLU A 77 1.52 4.73 5.87
CA GLU A 77 2.77 4.64 6.61
C GLU A 77 2.66 5.36 7.95
N SER A 78 2.09 6.56 7.96
CA SER A 78 1.86 7.33 9.19
C SER A 78 0.98 6.58 10.18
N ALA A 79 -0.09 5.98 9.69
CA ALA A 79 -1.01 5.22 10.54
C ALA A 79 -0.32 3.98 11.11
N LEU A 80 0.47 3.29 10.28
CA LEU A 80 1.20 2.11 10.71
C LEU A 80 2.26 2.46 11.76
N GLU A 81 2.84 3.64 11.69
CA GLU A 81 3.78 4.10 12.70
C GLU A 81 3.13 4.18 14.08
N THR A 82 1.90 4.68 14.13
CA THR A 82 1.11 4.69 15.38
C THR A 82 0.82 3.26 15.85
N LEU A 83 0.43 2.39 14.92
CA LEU A 83 0.12 0.99 15.26
C LEU A 83 1.35 0.20 15.74
N ARG A 84 2.55 0.60 15.32
CA ARG A 84 3.78 -0.04 15.79
C ARG A 84 4.03 0.15 17.27
N GLU A 85 3.48 1.21 17.85
CA GLU A 85 3.59 1.51 19.27
C GLU A 85 2.69 0.62 20.12
N GLU A 86 1.72 -0.05 19.48
CA GLU A 86 0.74 -0.89 20.15
C GLU A 86 1.23 -2.34 20.25
N ASP A 87 0.63 -3.09 21.18
CA ASP A 87 0.95 -4.51 21.34
C ASP A 87 0.02 -5.42 20.54
N GLY A 88 -1.07 -4.87 20.05
CA GLY A 88 -2.06 -5.61 19.29
C GLY A 88 -2.96 -6.46 20.19
N PRO A 89 -3.85 -7.29 19.61
CA PRO A 89 -4.07 -7.39 18.15
C PRO A 89 -4.76 -6.16 17.58
N ALA A 90 -4.76 -6.03 16.25
CA ALA A 90 -5.48 -4.95 15.60
C ALA A 90 -6.98 -5.21 15.72
N ASN A 91 -7.74 -4.13 15.86
CA ASN A 91 -9.20 -4.24 15.92
C ASN A 91 -9.77 -4.45 14.50
N GLU A 92 -11.05 -4.82 14.45
CA GLU A 92 -11.73 -5.13 13.20
C GLU A 92 -11.79 -3.96 12.23
N GLU A 93 -11.95 -2.74 12.74
CA GLU A 93 -12.01 -1.55 11.89
C GLU A 93 -10.67 -1.29 11.19
N VAL A 94 -9.57 -1.47 11.90
CA VAL A 94 -8.23 -1.31 11.34
C VAL A 94 -7.99 -2.35 10.25
N ILE A 95 -8.34 -3.60 10.51
CA ILE A 95 -8.16 -4.69 9.55
C ILE A 95 -9.00 -4.43 8.30
N THR A 96 -10.26 -4.06 8.46
CA THR A 96 -11.14 -3.75 7.33
C THR A 96 -10.59 -2.59 6.50
N TRP A 97 -10.11 -1.54 7.17
CA TRP A 97 -9.52 -0.39 6.49
C TRP A 97 -8.29 -0.79 5.69
N LEU A 98 -7.39 -1.55 6.30
CA LEU A 98 -6.16 -1.99 5.62
C LEU A 98 -6.47 -2.92 4.45
N LEU A 99 -7.49 -3.78 4.56
CA LEU A 99 -7.90 -4.63 3.45
C LEU A 99 -8.44 -3.80 2.28
N SER A 100 -9.18 -2.74 2.57
CA SER A 100 -9.67 -1.83 1.54
C SER A 100 -8.51 -1.10 0.85
N ILE A 101 -7.48 -0.76 1.61
CA ILE A 101 -6.26 -0.17 1.05
C ILE A 101 -5.54 -1.17 0.15
N SER A 102 -5.44 -2.42 0.58
CA SER A 102 -4.85 -3.47 -0.24
C SER A 102 -5.58 -3.62 -1.57
N ASP A 103 -6.91 -3.56 -1.55
CA ASP A 103 -7.72 -3.60 -2.77
C ASP A 103 -7.42 -2.42 -3.70
N MET A 104 -7.19 -1.24 -3.14
CA MET A 104 -6.84 -0.06 -3.93
C MET A 104 -5.47 -0.25 -4.62
N PHE A 105 -4.51 -0.81 -3.91
CA PHE A 105 -3.19 -1.09 -4.48
C PHE A 105 -3.26 -2.16 -5.57
N GLU A 106 -4.10 -3.17 -5.42
CA GLU A 106 -4.34 -4.16 -6.47
C GLU A 106 -4.91 -3.50 -7.71
N LYS A 107 -5.84 -2.58 -7.53
CA LYS A 107 -6.44 -1.84 -8.62
C LYS A 107 -5.40 -1.01 -9.37
N TRP A 108 -4.51 -0.33 -8.64
CA TRP A 108 -3.42 0.42 -9.26
C TRP A 108 -2.46 -0.49 -10.01
N TYR A 109 -2.18 -1.68 -9.46
CA TYR A 109 -1.35 -2.64 -10.17
C TYR A 109 -1.98 -3.04 -11.50
N ASP A 110 -3.29 -3.29 -11.51
CA ASP A 110 -4.00 -3.60 -12.74
C ASP A 110 -3.96 -2.44 -13.73
N ASP A 111 -4.10 -1.21 -13.25
CA ASP A 111 -4.00 -0.02 -14.10
C ASP A 111 -2.62 0.06 -14.77
N LEU A 112 -1.57 -0.19 -14.01
CA LEU A 112 -0.20 -0.18 -14.52
C LEU A 112 0.03 -1.30 -15.53
N LYS A 113 -0.45 -2.50 -15.19
CA LYS A 113 -0.27 -3.69 -16.03
C LYS A 113 -1.02 -3.57 -17.35
N LEU A 114 -2.23 -3.03 -17.31
CA LEU A 114 -3.12 -2.94 -18.48
C LEU A 114 -2.99 -1.61 -19.22
N ASP A 115 -2.06 -0.76 -18.81
CA ASP A 115 -1.83 0.58 -19.38
C ASP A 115 -3.08 1.46 -19.33
N ASN A 116 -3.78 1.42 -18.21
CA ASN A 116 -4.89 2.32 -17.92
C ASN A 116 -4.37 3.58 -17.25
N ASP A 117 -5.20 4.61 -17.15
CA ASP A 117 -4.91 5.73 -16.28
C ASP A 117 -5.04 5.26 -14.83
N LEU A 118 -4.23 5.81 -13.92
CA LEU A 118 -4.33 5.46 -12.52
C LEU A 118 -5.71 5.84 -11.96
N SER A 119 -6.35 4.89 -11.31
CA SER A 119 -7.62 5.13 -10.63
C SER A 119 -7.44 6.18 -9.55
N LYS A 120 -8.48 6.97 -9.31
CA LYS A 120 -8.44 7.99 -8.25
C LYS A 120 -8.56 7.32 -6.89
N ILE A 121 -7.92 7.93 -5.89
CA ILE A 121 -8.02 7.46 -4.51
C ILE A 121 -9.48 7.59 -4.05
N GLU A 122 -10.01 6.54 -3.43
CA GLU A 122 -11.29 6.60 -2.78
C GLU A 122 -11.12 7.40 -1.48
N PHE A 123 -11.87 8.49 -1.33
CA PHE A 123 -11.72 9.40 -0.18
C PHE A 123 -11.88 8.70 1.16
N ALA A 124 -12.74 7.69 1.22
CA ALA A 124 -12.96 6.94 2.46
C ALA A 124 -11.66 6.33 3.00
N LEU A 125 -10.70 6.02 2.13
CA LEU A 125 -9.42 5.43 2.54
C LEU A 125 -8.51 6.43 3.23
N LEU A 126 -8.74 7.72 3.03
CA LEU A 126 -7.95 8.79 3.64
C LEU A 126 -8.50 9.23 4.99
N LYS A 127 -9.42 8.45 5.54
CA LYS A 127 -9.97 8.67 6.88
C LYS A 127 -9.49 7.56 7.79
N LEU A 128 -8.83 7.92 8.88
CA LEU A 128 -8.32 6.94 9.83
C LEU A 128 -9.48 6.21 10.53
N PRO A 129 -9.37 4.88 10.69
CA PRO A 129 -10.30 4.15 11.52
C PRO A 129 -10.01 4.43 13.00
N ASP A 130 -10.90 3.98 13.88
CA ASP A 130 -10.66 4.06 15.32
C ASP A 130 -9.60 3.03 15.68
N MET A 131 -8.40 3.51 15.96
CA MET A 131 -7.24 2.64 16.24
C MET A 131 -7.09 2.27 17.72
N ASP A 132 -7.81 2.93 18.58
CA ASP A 132 -7.75 2.70 20.03
C ASP A 132 -8.77 1.67 20.52
N LYS A 133 -9.68 1.30 19.67
CA LYS A 133 -10.78 0.41 20.04
C LYS A 133 -10.37 -1.05 19.96
N ASN A 134 -10.55 -1.76 21.04
CA ASN A 134 -10.30 -3.20 21.11
C ASN A 134 -11.59 -3.99 21.21
#